data_a6940d4139527e462a0761b772a0a1ff
#
_entry.id   a6940d4139527e462a0761b772a0a1ff
#
_cell.length_a   1.000
_cell.length_b   1.000
_cell.length_c   1.000
_cell.angle_alpha   90.00
_cell.angle_beta   90.00
_cell.angle_gamma   90.00
#
_symmetry.space_group_name_H-M   'P 1'
#
loop_
_entity.id
_entity.type
_entity.pdbx_description
1 polymer ?
#
loop_
_entity_poly.entity_id
_entity_poly.type
_entity_poly.pdbx_seq_one_letter_code
_entity_poly.pdbx_strand_id
1 'polypeptide(L)'
;MLVSRRRALAIGLVIALFAGLTAAPAIGARLAGDKVRLGVIMPMAGIFVDWGQHGLIGAEFARDEINAAGGIGGLPVELVVADDRGDPKESVTLTRRLAQTDRVVMIHGSISSSSAGVMFPLSQSLRVPIITPTAAAPGLTDKFRPWAYTMNPGAARALGTGLAALRKQNPGVKKAVILYNSADAISKAEGEGVMPGTLKQANVELVDSITFQTGDLDFSAQVTRALGKQPDMLFLGSGSREAALIAKEARRQGYKGPFHGGVATATPDLIALGGEAVDGWYTTTYAWNERPIPRVQTFVKKFLERSGGKRPNSSALAMYDQLFIAKMCVETSGVTNKADDLDGDREKLAKCWAGLKAYDGAIGAVTMNELGVNVGQIWALTVKKGVFTLAE
;
A
#
# COMPACT_ATOMS: atom_id res chain seq x y z
N MET A 1 -55.53 43.67 -65.91
CA MET A 1 -55.58 42.18 -65.89
C MET A 1 -54.40 41.66 -65.11
N LEU A 2 -54.67 40.97 -64.16
CA LEU A 2 -53.97 39.90 -63.44
C LEU A 2 -54.00 40.05 -61.93
N VAL A 3 -54.70 39.11 -61.36
CA VAL A 3 -55.05 38.92 -59.99
C VAL A 3 -53.84 38.34 -59.23
N SER A 4 -53.38 38.99 -58.13
CA SER A 4 -52.42 38.42 -57.20
C SER A 4 -53.12 37.80 -56.02
N ARG A 5 -53.00 36.47 -55.85
CA ARG A 5 -53.44 35.74 -54.66
C ARG A 5 -52.33 35.77 -53.60
N ARG A 6 -52.58 36.40 -52.48
CA ARG A 6 -51.74 36.30 -51.26
C ARG A 6 -52.07 34.99 -50.57
N ARG A 7 -51.13 34.14 -50.37
CA ARG A 7 -51.20 33.00 -49.45
C ARG A 7 -50.54 33.39 -48.14
N ALA A 8 -51.35 33.39 -47.07
CA ALA A 8 -50.88 33.55 -45.70
C ALA A 8 -50.32 32.19 -45.22
N LEU A 9 -49.07 32.18 -44.78
CA LEU A 9 -48.48 31.04 -44.04
C LEU A 9 -48.76 31.25 -42.55
N ALA A 10 -49.50 30.34 -41.97
CA ALA A 10 -49.61 30.23 -40.52
C ALA A 10 -48.40 29.45 -39.98
N ILE A 11 -47.58 30.15 -39.18
CA ILE A 11 -46.49 29.53 -38.44
C ILE A 11 -47.04 29.02 -37.12
N GLY A 12 -47.24 27.70 -37.00
CA GLY A 12 -47.58 27.05 -35.76
C GLY A 12 -46.35 26.91 -34.87
N LEU A 13 -46.36 27.62 -33.73
CA LEU A 13 -45.34 27.51 -32.67
C LEU A 13 -45.60 26.25 -31.88
N VAL A 14 -44.85 25.17 -32.11
CA VAL A 14 -44.83 23.95 -31.28
C VAL A 14 -43.90 24.21 -30.10
N ILE A 15 -44.46 24.49 -28.93
CA ILE A 15 -43.74 24.54 -27.68
C ILE A 15 -43.54 23.11 -27.21
N ALA A 16 -42.34 22.54 -27.43
CA ALA A 16 -41.97 21.26 -26.85
C ALA A 16 -41.63 21.50 -25.36
N LEU A 17 -42.50 21.05 -24.46
CA LEU A 17 -42.22 20.97 -23.05
C LEU A 17 -41.19 19.84 -22.84
N PHE A 18 -39.89 20.18 -22.71
CA PHE A 18 -38.92 19.28 -22.14
C PHE A 18 -39.16 19.18 -20.62
N ALA A 19 -39.91 18.21 -20.19
CA ALA A 19 -39.93 17.79 -18.81
C ALA A 19 -38.56 17.17 -18.50
N GLY A 20 -37.65 17.97 -17.99
CA GLY A 20 -36.40 17.49 -17.44
C GLY A 20 -36.69 16.59 -16.23
N LEU A 21 -36.62 15.27 -16.43
CA LEU A 21 -36.49 14.31 -15.34
C LEU A 21 -35.15 14.61 -14.67
N THR A 22 -35.13 15.49 -13.67
CA THR A 22 -34.05 15.51 -12.68
C THR A 22 -34.15 14.19 -11.92
N ALA A 23 -33.30 13.23 -12.26
CA ALA A 23 -33.11 12.05 -11.42
C ALA A 23 -32.72 12.56 -10.04
N ALA A 24 -33.65 12.47 -9.09
CA ALA A 24 -33.34 12.72 -7.69
C ALA A 24 -32.19 11.78 -7.32
N PRO A 25 -31.12 12.23 -6.66
CA PRO A 25 -30.10 11.35 -6.16
C PRO A 25 -30.83 10.32 -5.27
N ALA A 26 -30.53 9.04 -5.49
CA ALA A 26 -31.04 7.97 -4.63
C ALA A 26 -30.68 8.36 -3.20
N ILE A 27 -31.69 8.68 -2.39
CA ILE A 27 -31.51 9.02 -0.97
C ILE A 27 -31.09 7.70 -0.32
N GLY A 28 -29.76 7.44 -0.29
CA GLY A 28 -29.20 6.41 0.56
C GLY A 28 -29.69 6.66 1.99
N ALA A 29 -30.04 5.60 2.72
CA ALA A 29 -30.50 5.72 4.09
C ALA A 29 -29.50 6.62 4.85
N ARG A 30 -30.01 7.69 5.47
CA ARG A 30 -29.16 8.62 6.22
C ARG A 30 -28.45 7.87 7.35
N LEU A 31 -27.11 7.98 7.40
CA LEU A 31 -26.33 7.38 8.47
C LEU A 31 -26.73 7.96 9.83
N ALA A 32 -26.72 7.12 10.86
CA ALA A 32 -26.97 7.55 12.23
C ALA A 32 -25.67 8.09 12.89
N GLY A 33 -25.83 8.81 14.00
CA GLY A 33 -24.72 9.36 14.75
C GLY A 33 -24.24 10.71 14.23
N ASP A 34 -23.10 11.15 14.74
CA ASP A 34 -22.49 12.46 14.47
C ASP A 34 -21.25 12.38 13.57
N LYS A 35 -20.65 11.21 13.42
CA LYS A 35 -19.44 10.96 12.63
C LYS A 35 -19.28 9.48 12.30
N VAL A 36 -18.45 9.19 11.27
CA VAL A 36 -17.99 7.83 10.95
C VAL A 36 -16.57 7.68 11.49
N ARG A 37 -16.35 6.72 12.40
CA ARG A 37 -15.05 6.48 13.03
C ARG A 37 -14.28 5.38 12.31
N LEU A 38 -13.09 5.73 11.80
CA LEU A 38 -12.14 4.81 11.19
C LEU A 38 -10.90 4.68 12.09
N GLY A 39 -10.53 3.47 12.46
CA GLY A 39 -9.30 3.21 13.21
C GLY A 39 -8.08 3.26 12.30
N VAL A 40 -6.98 3.82 12.78
CA VAL A 40 -5.69 3.88 12.07
C VAL A 40 -4.60 3.46 13.03
N ILE A 41 -3.88 2.37 12.72
CA ILE A 41 -2.70 1.92 13.47
C ILE A 41 -1.47 2.09 12.58
N MET A 42 -0.50 2.90 13.02
CA MET A 42 0.74 3.18 12.28
C MET A 42 1.95 3.17 13.19
N PRO A 43 3.10 2.60 12.77
CA PRO A 43 4.35 2.70 13.52
C PRO A 43 4.95 4.10 13.36
N MET A 44 5.11 4.82 14.46
CA MET A 44 5.77 6.12 14.49
C MET A 44 7.20 6.03 15.03
N ALA A 45 7.71 4.80 15.21
CA ALA A 45 9.07 4.47 15.60
C ALA A 45 9.53 3.15 14.96
N GLY A 46 10.80 2.76 15.16
CA GLY A 46 11.36 1.50 14.67
C GLY A 46 11.72 1.50 13.18
N ILE A 47 11.90 0.30 12.61
CA ILE A 47 12.39 0.12 11.23
C ILE A 47 11.40 0.55 10.14
N PHE A 48 10.13 0.72 10.49
CA PHE A 48 9.05 1.11 9.57
C PHE A 48 8.51 2.52 9.83
N VAL A 49 9.27 3.37 10.55
CA VAL A 49 8.82 4.72 10.94
C VAL A 49 8.45 5.60 9.75
N ASP A 50 9.24 5.61 8.67
CA ASP A 50 8.93 6.39 7.47
C ASP A 50 7.70 5.86 6.74
N TRP A 51 7.48 4.54 6.75
CA TRP A 51 6.27 3.93 6.21
C TRP A 51 5.03 4.34 7.01
N GLY A 52 5.11 4.36 8.34
CA GLY A 52 4.04 4.76 9.22
C GLY A 52 3.69 6.25 9.10
N GLN A 53 4.70 7.12 9.13
CA GLN A 53 4.53 8.56 8.95
C GLN A 53 3.90 8.90 7.59
N HIS A 54 4.39 8.29 6.51
CA HIS A 54 3.84 8.49 5.18
C HIS A 54 2.40 7.98 5.07
N GLY A 55 2.11 6.80 5.64
CA GLY A 55 0.76 6.24 5.68
C GLY A 55 -0.22 7.14 6.42
N LEU A 56 0.19 7.70 7.56
CA LEU A 56 -0.64 8.62 8.34
C LEU A 56 -0.96 9.89 7.55
N ILE A 57 0.03 10.51 6.90
CA ILE A 57 -0.20 11.69 6.03
C ILE A 57 -1.19 11.35 4.91
N GLY A 58 -1.08 10.16 4.29
CA GLY A 58 -2.02 9.72 3.26
C GLY A 58 -3.45 9.57 3.76
N ALA A 59 -3.62 8.99 4.96
CA ALA A 59 -4.92 8.88 5.62
C ALA A 59 -5.51 10.26 5.98
N GLU A 60 -4.70 11.16 6.52
CA GLU A 60 -5.13 12.53 6.85
C GLU A 60 -5.59 13.29 5.61
N PHE A 61 -4.87 13.19 4.49
CA PHE A 61 -5.28 13.84 3.23
C PHE A 61 -6.63 13.30 2.74
N ALA A 62 -6.81 11.98 2.76
CA ALA A 62 -8.09 11.40 2.37
C ALA A 62 -9.22 11.85 3.29
N ARG A 63 -9.04 11.84 4.62
CA ARG A 63 -10.02 12.36 5.59
C ARG A 63 -10.40 13.81 5.28
N ASP A 64 -9.41 14.67 5.06
CA ASP A 64 -9.63 16.09 4.86
C ASP A 64 -10.39 16.34 3.54
N GLU A 65 -10.04 15.65 2.47
CA GLU A 65 -10.74 15.73 1.18
C GLU A 65 -12.17 15.14 1.27
N ILE A 66 -12.36 14.03 1.95
CA ILE A 66 -13.68 13.44 2.18
C ILE A 66 -14.56 14.41 2.99
N ASN A 67 -14.03 14.99 4.07
CA ASN A 67 -14.76 15.92 4.91
C ASN A 67 -15.09 17.24 4.19
N ALA A 68 -14.16 17.77 3.39
CA ALA A 68 -14.41 18.93 2.55
C ALA A 68 -15.49 18.69 1.48
N ALA A 69 -15.64 17.44 1.03
CA ALA A 69 -16.69 17.02 0.09
C ALA A 69 -18.04 16.66 0.76
N GLY A 70 -18.21 16.94 2.06
CA GLY A 70 -19.45 16.65 2.79
C GLY A 70 -19.44 15.35 3.62
N GLY A 71 -18.28 14.71 3.78
CA GLY A 71 -18.11 13.52 4.61
C GLY A 71 -18.55 12.21 3.93
N ILE A 72 -18.93 11.24 4.74
CA ILE A 72 -19.48 9.94 4.31
C ILE A 72 -20.98 9.93 4.65
N GLY A 73 -21.83 9.84 3.65
CA GLY A 73 -23.27 9.88 3.86
C GLY A 73 -23.75 11.14 4.63
N GLY A 74 -23.05 12.26 4.50
CA GLY A 74 -23.33 13.52 5.18
C GLY A 74 -22.71 13.65 6.58
N LEU A 75 -21.96 12.65 7.06
CA LEU A 75 -21.28 12.69 8.36
C LEU A 75 -19.76 12.88 8.19
N PRO A 76 -19.10 13.67 9.05
CA PRO A 76 -17.66 13.81 9.02
C PRO A 76 -16.96 12.49 9.38
N VAL A 77 -15.81 12.25 8.78
CA VAL A 77 -14.89 11.16 9.12
C VAL A 77 -13.99 11.60 10.28
N GLU A 78 -13.93 10.78 11.31
CA GLU A 78 -12.95 10.87 12.39
C GLU A 78 -11.95 9.72 12.26
N LEU A 79 -10.64 10.04 12.24
CA LEU A 79 -9.58 9.04 12.37
C LEU A 79 -9.23 8.85 13.85
N VAL A 80 -9.39 7.63 14.34
CA VAL A 80 -8.90 7.24 15.67
C VAL A 80 -7.51 6.66 15.51
N VAL A 81 -6.51 7.53 15.63
CA VAL A 81 -5.10 7.18 15.36
C VAL A 81 -4.44 6.56 16.59
N ALA A 82 -3.64 5.52 16.36
CA ALA A 82 -2.88 4.83 17.37
C ALA A 82 -1.47 4.48 16.84
N ASP A 83 -0.46 4.64 17.70
CA ASP A 83 0.94 4.31 17.41
C ASP A 83 1.30 2.96 18.02
N ASP A 84 1.57 1.96 17.17
CA ASP A 84 2.04 0.64 17.63
C ASP A 84 3.57 0.56 17.74
N ARG A 85 4.28 1.62 17.41
CA ARG A 85 5.75 1.69 17.45
C ARG A 85 6.45 0.55 16.71
N GLY A 86 5.72 -0.15 15.83
CA GLY A 86 6.17 -1.36 15.14
C GLY A 86 6.27 -2.59 16.04
N ASP A 87 5.66 -2.54 17.25
CA ASP A 87 5.61 -3.67 18.19
C ASP A 87 4.30 -4.46 17.99
N PRO A 88 4.36 -5.75 17.61
CA PRO A 88 3.17 -6.58 17.46
C PRO A 88 2.33 -6.71 18.74
N LYS A 89 2.93 -6.64 19.95
CA LYS A 89 2.16 -6.69 21.19
C LYS A 89 1.31 -5.44 21.39
N GLU A 90 1.86 -4.28 21.07
CA GLU A 90 1.10 -3.02 21.04
C GLU A 90 -0.01 -3.08 20.00
N SER A 91 0.27 -3.61 18.80
CA SER A 91 -0.75 -3.78 17.75
C SER A 91 -1.95 -4.60 18.24
N VAL A 92 -1.75 -5.67 19.04
CA VAL A 92 -2.83 -6.46 19.67
C VAL A 92 -3.66 -5.59 20.62
N THR A 93 -3.01 -4.86 21.51
CA THR A 93 -3.67 -4.00 22.51
C THR A 93 -4.50 -2.92 21.82
N LEU A 94 -3.91 -2.25 20.85
CA LEU A 94 -4.55 -1.17 20.09
C LEU A 94 -5.71 -1.68 19.22
N THR A 95 -5.57 -2.84 18.59
CA THR A 95 -6.66 -3.47 17.83
C THR A 95 -7.89 -3.72 18.70
N ARG A 96 -7.69 -4.27 19.91
CA ARG A 96 -8.79 -4.48 20.86
C ARG A 96 -9.43 -3.17 21.30
N ARG A 97 -8.63 -2.17 21.66
CA ARG A 97 -9.12 -0.84 22.04
C ARG A 97 -9.97 -0.21 20.95
N LEU A 98 -9.45 -0.14 19.72
CA LEU A 98 -10.16 0.44 18.58
C LEU A 98 -11.48 -0.28 18.29
N ALA A 99 -11.50 -1.62 18.35
CA ALA A 99 -12.69 -2.40 18.07
C ALA A 99 -13.75 -2.32 19.17
N GLN A 100 -13.35 -2.41 20.45
CA GLN A 100 -14.27 -2.60 21.59
C GLN A 100 -14.59 -1.29 22.33
N THR A 101 -13.58 -0.43 22.53
CA THR A 101 -13.72 0.83 23.28
C THR A 101 -14.06 1.99 22.38
N ASP A 102 -13.25 2.22 21.35
CA ASP A 102 -13.42 3.32 20.40
C ASP A 102 -14.53 3.01 19.37
N ARG A 103 -14.90 1.73 19.23
CA ARG A 103 -16.02 1.24 18.41
C ARG A 103 -15.94 1.69 16.97
N VAL A 104 -14.74 1.65 16.37
CA VAL A 104 -14.52 1.99 14.97
C VAL A 104 -15.21 0.98 14.04
N VAL A 105 -15.65 1.42 12.87
CA VAL A 105 -16.33 0.53 11.89
C VAL A 105 -15.33 -0.36 11.15
N MET A 106 -14.08 0.05 11.01
CA MET A 106 -12.97 -0.74 10.45
C MET A 106 -11.62 -0.18 10.92
N ILE A 107 -10.55 -0.96 10.73
CA ILE A 107 -9.19 -0.58 11.10
C ILE A 107 -8.29 -0.60 9.85
N HIS A 108 -7.53 0.46 9.65
CA HIS A 108 -6.53 0.64 8.62
C HIS A 108 -5.14 0.56 9.22
N GLY A 109 -4.29 -0.31 8.68
CA GLY A 109 -2.95 -0.56 9.23
C GLY A 109 -2.84 -1.97 9.84
N SER A 110 -1.79 -2.36 10.57
CA SER A 110 -0.51 -1.66 10.63
C SER A 110 0.31 -1.88 9.34
N ILE A 111 1.56 -1.39 9.34
CA ILE A 111 2.46 -1.45 8.19
C ILE A 111 3.11 -2.83 8.05
N SER A 112 3.64 -3.39 9.17
CA SER A 112 4.48 -4.57 9.13
C SER A 112 3.68 -5.87 9.02
N SER A 113 4.28 -6.89 8.39
CA SER A 113 3.71 -8.24 8.36
C SER A 113 3.70 -8.90 9.75
N SER A 114 4.62 -8.53 10.63
CA SER A 114 4.65 -8.99 12.02
C SER A 114 3.43 -8.48 12.81
N SER A 115 3.11 -7.19 12.69
CA SER A 115 1.89 -6.60 13.29
C SER A 115 0.62 -7.17 12.66
N ALA A 116 0.55 -7.23 11.32
CA ALA A 116 -0.60 -7.79 10.60
C ALA A 116 -0.89 -9.24 11.01
N GLY A 117 0.15 -10.06 11.21
CA GLY A 117 0.03 -11.46 11.61
C GLY A 117 -0.65 -11.67 12.95
N VAL A 118 -0.56 -10.73 13.88
CA VAL A 118 -1.23 -10.78 15.18
C VAL A 118 -2.57 -10.02 15.20
N MET A 119 -2.77 -9.05 14.29
CA MET A 119 -4.01 -8.30 14.16
C MET A 119 -5.09 -9.09 13.40
N PHE A 120 -4.74 -9.84 12.36
CA PHE A 120 -5.70 -10.55 11.53
C PHE A 120 -6.49 -11.66 12.26
N PRO A 121 -5.91 -12.47 13.17
CA PRO A 121 -6.72 -13.33 14.04
C PRO A 121 -7.76 -12.55 14.86
N LEU A 122 -7.42 -11.35 15.31
CA LEU A 122 -8.33 -10.47 16.06
C LEU A 122 -9.42 -9.90 15.16
N SER A 123 -9.15 -9.64 13.87
CA SER A 123 -10.18 -9.14 12.94
C SER A 123 -11.40 -10.06 12.89
N GLN A 124 -11.16 -11.37 12.87
CA GLN A 124 -12.20 -12.39 12.86
C GLN A 124 -12.91 -12.50 14.22
N SER A 125 -12.14 -12.58 15.32
CA SER A 125 -12.72 -12.76 16.67
C SER A 125 -13.48 -11.53 17.16
N LEU A 126 -13.08 -10.34 16.76
CA LEU A 126 -13.72 -9.06 17.10
C LEU A 126 -14.72 -8.58 16.04
N ARG A 127 -14.87 -9.35 14.94
CA ARG A 127 -15.73 -9.02 13.80
C ARG A 127 -15.53 -7.58 13.31
N VAL A 128 -14.27 -7.18 13.13
CA VAL A 128 -13.87 -5.86 12.62
C VAL A 128 -12.99 -6.03 11.38
N PRO A 129 -13.32 -5.44 10.22
CA PRO A 129 -12.45 -5.50 9.05
C PRO A 129 -11.13 -4.80 9.33
N ILE A 130 -10.01 -5.45 9.01
CA ILE A 130 -8.67 -4.89 9.10
C ILE A 130 -8.02 -4.92 7.73
N ILE A 131 -7.57 -3.75 7.25
CA ILE A 131 -6.94 -3.58 5.95
C ILE A 131 -5.55 -3.00 6.17
N THR A 132 -4.50 -3.77 5.85
CA THR A 132 -3.14 -3.25 5.89
C THR A 132 -2.75 -2.62 4.55
N PRO A 133 -2.06 -1.47 4.54
CA PRO A 133 -1.58 -0.89 3.30
C PRO A 133 -0.44 -1.68 2.66
N THR A 134 0.43 -2.32 3.45
CA THR A 134 1.73 -2.78 2.95
C THR A 134 2.14 -4.19 3.32
N ALA A 135 1.52 -4.83 4.33
CA ALA A 135 1.92 -6.17 4.76
C ALA A 135 1.85 -7.18 3.60
N ALA A 136 2.97 -7.87 3.33
CA ALA A 136 3.17 -8.64 2.10
C ALA A 136 3.61 -10.09 2.33
N ALA A 137 3.81 -10.53 3.58
CA ALA A 137 4.21 -11.90 3.86
C ALA A 137 3.15 -12.91 3.37
N PRO A 138 3.55 -14.03 2.79
CA PRO A 138 2.62 -15.03 2.29
C PRO A 138 1.68 -15.57 3.37
N GLY A 139 0.43 -15.82 3.02
CA GLY A 139 -0.55 -16.50 3.87
C GLY A 139 -1.14 -15.66 5.02
N LEU A 140 -0.85 -14.37 5.09
CA LEU A 140 -1.31 -13.50 6.18
C LEU A 140 -2.84 -13.40 6.26
N THR A 141 -3.52 -13.29 5.12
CA THR A 141 -4.96 -13.03 5.05
C THR A 141 -5.80 -14.29 4.90
N ASP A 142 -5.21 -15.39 4.42
CA ASP A 142 -5.91 -16.57 3.88
C ASP A 142 -6.96 -17.17 4.81
N LYS A 143 -6.62 -17.26 6.12
CA LYS A 143 -7.46 -17.90 7.14
C LYS A 143 -8.48 -16.96 7.81
N PHE A 144 -8.40 -15.65 7.52
CA PHE A 144 -9.15 -14.62 8.24
C PHE A 144 -10.17 -13.89 7.35
N ARG A 145 -10.59 -14.53 6.27
CA ARG A 145 -11.64 -14.03 5.39
C ARG A 145 -13.01 -14.11 6.05
N PRO A 146 -13.90 -13.16 5.85
CA PRO A 146 -13.77 -11.93 5.04
C PRO A 146 -13.27 -10.70 5.82
N TRP A 147 -12.50 -10.87 6.89
CA TRP A 147 -12.16 -9.79 7.84
C TRP A 147 -10.77 -9.17 7.62
N ALA A 148 -9.86 -9.87 6.94
CA ALA A 148 -8.47 -9.47 6.74
C ALA A 148 -8.13 -9.20 5.27
N TYR A 149 -7.45 -8.06 5.00
CA TYR A 149 -7.09 -7.62 3.65
C TYR A 149 -5.73 -6.94 3.61
N THR A 150 -5.05 -7.04 2.48
CA THR A 150 -3.84 -6.25 2.20
C THR A 150 -3.92 -5.56 0.84
N MET A 151 -3.49 -4.29 0.79
CA MET A 151 -3.33 -3.55 -0.47
C MET A 151 -2.07 -3.97 -1.23
N ASN A 152 -1.11 -4.62 -0.56
CA ASN A 152 0.10 -5.10 -1.21
C ASN A 152 -0.20 -6.36 -2.05
N PRO A 153 0.27 -6.42 -3.31
CA PRO A 153 0.02 -7.56 -4.20
C PRO A 153 0.85 -8.84 -3.89
N GLY A 154 1.54 -8.86 -2.75
CA GLY A 154 2.29 -10.00 -2.25
C GLY A 154 3.75 -10.03 -2.69
N ALA A 155 4.63 -10.47 -1.77
CA ALA A 155 6.07 -10.46 -1.96
C ALA A 155 6.53 -11.32 -3.15
N ALA A 156 5.91 -12.48 -3.38
CA ALA A 156 6.33 -13.37 -4.47
C ALA A 156 6.19 -12.70 -5.85
N ARG A 157 5.07 -12.01 -6.11
CA ARG A 157 4.88 -11.25 -7.35
C ARG A 157 5.86 -10.09 -7.45
N ALA A 158 6.05 -9.37 -6.35
CA ALA A 158 6.95 -8.22 -6.29
C ALA A 158 8.41 -8.63 -6.59
N LEU A 159 8.95 -9.61 -5.88
CA LEU A 159 10.34 -10.05 -6.05
C LEU A 159 10.56 -10.65 -7.45
N GLY A 160 9.61 -11.42 -7.99
CA GLY A 160 9.68 -11.93 -9.35
C GLY A 160 9.75 -10.82 -10.40
N THR A 161 8.92 -9.78 -10.25
CA THR A 161 8.94 -8.60 -11.14
C THR A 161 10.27 -7.86 -11.07
N GLY A 162 10.79 -7.62 -9.86
CA GLY A 162 12.07 -6.94 -9.66
C GLY A 162 13.25 -7.73 -10.21
N LEU A 163 13.30 -9.04 -9.96
CA LEU A 163 14.36 -9.90 -10.48
C LEU A 163 14.35 -10.01 -12.02
N ALA A 164 13.18 -10.08 -12.63
CA ALA A 164 13.05 -10.08 -14.09
C ALA A 164 13.62 -8.80 -14.70
N ALA A 165 13.30 -7.62 -14.12
CA ALA A 165 13.84 -6.34 -14.55
C ALA A 165 15.37 -6.25 -14.34
N LEU A 166 15.86 -6.68 -13.17
CA LEU A 166 17.30 -6.72 -12.89
C LEU A 166 18.04 -7.55 -13.94
N ARG A 167 17.56 -8.76 -14.23
CA ARG A 167 18.21 -9.67 -15.18
C ARG A 167 18.15 -9.21 -16.62
N LYS A 168 17.09 -8.48 -17.01
CA LYS A 168 16.99 -7.87 -18.34
C LYS A 168 18.18 -6.92 -18.59
N GLN A 169 18.56 -6.13 -17.57
CA GLN A 169 19.66 -5.19 -17.66
C GLN A 169 21.02 -5.81 -17.26
N ASN A 170 21.01 -6.94 -16.56
CA ASN A 170 22.22 -7.67 -16.10
C ASN A 170 22.11 -9.15 -16.48
N PRO A 171 22.19 -9.51 -17.78
CA PRO A 171 21.97 -10.88 -18.25
C PRO A 171 23.03 -11.89 -17.75
N GLY A 172 24.16 -11.40 -17.26
CA GLY A 172 25.23 -12.20 -16.68
C GLY A 172 24.98 -12.72 -15.27
N VAL A 173 23.90 -12.30 -14.60
CA VAL A 173 23.58 -12.72 -13.23
C VAL A 173 23.19 -14.20 -13.20
N LYS A 174 24.03 -15.03 -12.55
CA LYS A 174 23.90 -16.49 -12.40
C LYS A 174 23.96 -16.92 -10.94
N LYS A 175 24.62 -16.14 -10.05
CA LYS A 175 24.83 -16.45 -8.64
C LYS A 175 24.33 -15.33 -7.75
N ALA A 176 23.60 -15.70 -6.70
CA ALA A 176 23.08 -14.75 -5.71
C ALA A 176 23.45 -15.17 -4.29
N VAL A 177 23.69 -14.17 -3.44
CA VAL A 177 23.69 -14.30 -1.99
C VAL A 177 22.54 -13.50 -1.42
N ILE A 178 21.85 -14.09 -0.45
CA ILE A 178 20.77 -13.44 0.31
C ILE A 178 21.32 -12.99 1.66
N LEU A 179 21.06 -11.70 2.02
CA LEU A 179 21.21 -11.20 3.39
C LEU A 179 19.83 -10.73 3.85
N TYR A 180 19.36 -11.21 5.03
CA TYR A 180 18.04 -10.83 5.48
C TYR A 180 17.91 -10.71 7.00
N ASN A 181 16.99 -9.82 7.41
CA ASN A 181 16.63 -9.65 8.82
C ASN A 181 15.73 -10.81 9.26
N SER A 182 16.23 -11.67 10.14
CA SER A 182 15.50 -12.86 10.62
C SER A 182 14.51 -12.56 11.76
N ALA A 183 14.52 -11.34 12.31
CA ALA A 183 13.58 -10.91 13.35
C ALA A 183 12.29 -10.29 12.78
N ASP A 184 12.29 -9.85 11.51
CA ASP A 184 11.11 -9.29 10.86
C ASP A 184 10.41 -10.30 9.94
N ALA A 185 9.08 -10.42 10.06
CA ALA A 185 8.32 -11.48 9.39
C ALA A 185 8.38 -11.43 7.86
N ILE A 186 8.34 -10.23 7.24
CA ILE A 186 8.42 -10.14 5.78
C ILE A 186 9.84 -10.42 5.30
N SER A 187 10.84 -9.84 5.92
CA SER A 187 12.25 -10.04 5.58
C SER A 187 12.67 -11.49 5.71
N LYS A 188 12.21 -12.16 6.77
CA LYS A 188 12.39 -13.59 6.98
C LYS A 188 11.69 -14.43 5.89
N ALA A 189 10.43 -14.14 5.59
CA ALA A 189 9.70 -14.85 4.54
C ALA A 189 10.38 -14.68 3.16
N GLU A 190 10.87 -13.46 2.86
CA GLU A 190 11.63 -13.18 1.65
C GLU A 190 12.94 -13.96 1.59
N GLY A 191 13.71 -13.98 2.68
CA GLY A 191 15.02 -14.61 2.74
C GLY A 191 14.99 -16.14 2.76
N GLU A 192 14.03 -16.74 3.47
CA GLU A 192 13.94 -18.20 3.66
C GLU A 192 13.13 -18.92 2.56
N GLY A 193 12.15 -18.24 1.95
CA GLY A 193 11.21 -18.90 1.04
C GLY A 193 11.00 -18.19 -0.29
N VAL A 194 10.57 -16.94 -0.26
CA VAL A 194 10.12 -16.24 -1.47
C VAL A 194 11.26 -16.03 -2.45
N MET A 195 12.38 -15.45 -2.01
CA MET A 195 13.51 -15.19 -2.90
C MET A 195 14.25 -16.44 -3.34
N PRO A 196 14.52 -17.43 -2.49
CA PRO A 196 15.04 -18.72 -2.93
C PRO A 196 14.19 -19.38 -4.02
N GLY A 197 12.85 -19.37 -3.85
CA GLY A 197 11.92 -19.89 -4.86
C GLY A 197 11.97 -19.08 -6.17
N THR A 198 12.05 -17.74 -6.07
CA THR A 198 12.14 -16.82 -7.22
C THR A 198 13.46 -17.03 -7.98
N LEU A 199 14.58 -17.17 -7.29
CA LEU A 199 15.90 -17.45 -7.90
C LEU A 199 15.89 -18.81 -8.63
N LYS A 200 15.33 -19.83 -8.02
CA LYS A 200 15.19 -21.16 -8.64
C LYS A 200 14.40 -21.10 -9.94
N GLN A 201 13.24 -20.42 -9.95
CA GLN A 201 12.41 -20.24 -11.15
C GLN A 201 13.15 -19.46 -12.25
N ALA A 202 14.03 -18.54 -11.85
CA ALA A 202 14.85 -17.74 -12.76
C ALA A 202 16.16 -18.41 -13.18
N ASN A 203 16.44 -19.65 -12.75
CA ASN A 203 17.72 -20.34 -12.97
C ASN A 203 18.93 -19.51 -12.49
N VAL A 204 18.82 -18.92 -11.29
CA VAL A 204 19.91 -18.25 -10.58
C VAL A 204 20.28 -19.09 -9.36
N GLU A 205 21.55 -19.43 -9.24
CA GLU A 205 22.07 -20.22 -8.13
C GLU A 205 22.10 -19.38 -6.84
N LEU A 206 21.45 -19.87 -5.78
CA LEU A 206 21.60 -19.34 -4.44
C LEU A 206 22.85 -19.96 -3.80
N VAL A 207 23.93 -19.21 -3.62
CA VAL A 207 25.21 -19.73 -3.12
C VAL A 207 25.39 -19.57 -1.61
N ASP A 208 24.70 -18.64 -0.96
CA ASP A 208 24.66 -18.51 0.51
C ASP A 208 23.43 -17.69 0.96
N SER A 209 23.04 -17.91 2.21
CA SER A 209 21.96 -17.16 2.88
C SER A 209 22.43 -16.78 4.28
N ILE A 210 22.45 -15.48 4.57
CA ILE A 210 23.08 -14.87 5.75
C ILE A 210 22.06 -14.04 6.50
N THR A 211 21.94 -14.28 7.80
CA THR A 211 21.00 -13.56 8.65
C THR A 211 21.66 -12.44 9.43
N PHE A 212 20.84 -11.48 9.81
CA PHE A 212 21.14 -10.45 10.80
C PHE A 212 19.89 -10.12 11.62
N GLN A 213 20.02 -9.24 12.62
CA GLN A 213 18.93 -8.86 13.51
C GLN A 213 18.53 -7.39 13.32
N THR A 214 17.29 -7.08 13.68
CA THR A 214 16.83 -5.69 13.76
C THR A 214 17.71 -4.88 14.70
N GLY A 215 18.22 -3.75 14.22
CA GLY A 215 19.06 -2.85 15.00
C GLY A 215 20.56 -3.08 14.87
N ASP A 216 20.99 -4.10 14.14
CA ASP A 216 22.41 -4.24 13.77
C ASP A 216 22.88 -3.01 13.00
N LEU A 217 24.10 -2.55 13.29
CA LEU A 217 24.71 -1.36 12.69
C LEU A 217 26.01 -1.67 11.92
N ASP A 218 26.68 -2.76 12.27
CA ASP A 218 27.90 -3.24 11.60
C ASP A 218 27.60 -4.54 10.86
N PHE A 219 27.80 -4.50 9.55
CA PHE A 219 27.56 -5.62 8.64
C PHE A 219 28.85 -6.12 7.97
N SER A 220 30.03 -5.72 8.47
CA SER A 220 31.33 -6.02 7.85
C SER A 220 31.55 -7.52 7.71
N ALA A 221 31.27 -8.30 8.74
CA ALA A 221 31.45 -9.76 8.74
C ALA A 221 30.47 -10.45 7.76
N GLN A 222 29.18 -10.08 7.78
CA GLN A 222 28.17 -10.62 6.90
C GLN A 222 28.49 -10.31 5.43
N VAL A 223 28.92 -9.09 5.13
CA VAL A 223 29.28 -8.66 3.77
C VAL A 223 30.56 -9.38 3.32
N THR A 224 31.59 -9.48 4.16
CA THR A 224 32.82 -10.24 3.82
C THR A 224 32.51 -11.69 3.48
N ARG A 225 31.64 -12.36 4.28
CA ARG A 225 31.19 -13.72 4.01
C ARG A 225 30.42 -13.80 2.67
N ALA A 226 29.54 -12.85 2.41
CA ALA A 226 28.76 -12.80 1.17
C ALA A 226 29.67 -12.65 -0.06
N LEU A 227 30.61 -11.70 -0.03
CA LEU A 227 31.52 -11.41 -1.14
C LEU A 227 32.54 -12.54 -1.37
N GLY A 228 32.92 -13.26 -0.32
CA GLY A 228 33.75 -14.47 -0.43
C GLY A 228 33.14 -15.58 -1.29
N LYS A 229 31.82 -15.55 -1.52
CA LYS A 229 31.09 -16.46 -2.44
C LYS A 229 31.10 -15.98 -3.90
N GLN A 230 31.66 -14.82 -4.18
CA GLN A 230 31.71 -14.21 -5.52
C GLN A 230 30.33 -14.15 -6.19
N PRO A 231 29.30 -13.50 -5.55
CA PRO A 231 27.97 -13.41 -6.11
C PRO A 231 27.93 -12.39 -7.26
N ASP A 232 27.11 -12.68 -8.28
CA ASP A 232 26.77 -11.72 -9.33
C ASP A 232 25.77 -10.67 -8.86
N MET A 233 24.90 -11.05 -7.89
CA MET A 233 23.94 -10.14 -7.24
C MET A 233 23.81 -10.40 -5.74
N LEU A 234 23.48 -9.35 -4.98
CA LEU A 234 23.08 -9.47 -3.59
C LEU A 234 21.57 -9.16 -3.48
N PHE A 235 20.84 -10.03 -2.77
CA PHE A 235 19.48 -9.76 -2.34
C PHE A 235 19.47 -9.31 -0.87
N LEU A 236 18.73 -8.25 -0.56
CA LEU A 236 18.64 -7.67 0.77
C LEU A 236 17.17 -7.64 1.24
N GLY A 237 16.79 -8.64 2.06
CA GLY A 237 15.49 -8.72 2.72
C GLY A 237 15.52 -7.96 4.04
N SER A 238 15.24 -6.65 4.02
CA SER A 238 15.32 -5.77 5.19
C SER A 238 14.54 -4.49 5.02
N GLY A 239 14.49 -3.67 6.06
CA GLY A 239 14.12 -2.26 5.96
C GLY A 239 15.19 -1.45 5.22
N SER A 240 14.83 -0.23 4.82
CA SER A 240 15.72 0.65 4.03
C SER A 240 17.01 1.02 4.72
N ARG A 241 17.00 1.15 6.06
CA ARG A 241 18.20 1.54 6.85
C ARG A 241 19.27 0.47 6.79
N GLU A 242 18.95 -0.76 7.14
CA GLU A 242 19.89 -1.88 7.11
C GLU A 242 20.35 -2.14 5.67
N ALA A 243 19.45 -2.08 4.70
CA ALA A 243 19.76 -2.22 3.28
C ALA A 243 20.81 -1.19 2.82
N ALA A 244 20.64 0.08 3.21
CA ALA A 244 21.58 1.15 2.89
C ALA A 244 22.96 0.93 3.54
N LEU A 245 23.01 0.49 4.81
CA LEU A 245 24.25 0.20 5.52
C LEU A 245 24.98 -0.99 4.88
N ILE A 246 24.29 -2.06 4.55
CA ILE A 246 24.86 -3.23 3.86
C ILE A 246 25.37 -2.84 2.48
N ALA A 247 24.64 -2.02 1.72
CA ALA A 247 25.08 -1.56 0.40
C ALA A 247 26.37 -0.73 0.49
N LYS A 248 26.45 0.22 1.44
CA LYS A 248 27.67 1.01 1.68
C LYS A 248 28.85 0.11 2.01
N GLU A 249 28.66 -0.83 2.90
CA GLU A 249 29.71 -1.77 3.29
C GLU A 249 30.15 -2.65 2.12
N ALA A 250 29.21 -3.16 1.32
CA ALA A 250 29.52 -3.96 0.14
C ALA A 250 30.32 -3.15 -0.89
N ARG A 251 29.95 -1.90 -1.16
CA ARG A 251 30.72 -1.00 -2.05
C ARG A 251 32.11 -0.70 -1.48
N ARG A 252 32.22 -0.47 -0.17
CA ARG A 252 33.51 -0.27 0.51
C ARG A 252 34.43 -1.48 0.36
N GLN A 253 33.88 -2.69 0.41
CA GLN A 253 34.62 -3.94 0.18
C GLN A 253 34.83 -4.28 -1.30
N GLY A 254 34.47 -3.38 -2.22
CA GLY A 254 34.76 -3.50 -3.66
C GLY A 254 33.68 -4.17 -4.50
N TYR A 255 32.51 -4.48 -3.94
CA TYR A 255 31.40 -5.07 -4.71
C TYR A 255 30.91 -4.09 -5.79
N LYS A 256 30.78 -4.58 -7.04
CA LYS A 256 30.32 -3.79 -8.20
C LYS A 256 29.00 -4.28 -8.79
N GLY A 257 28.52 -5.46 -8.35
CA GLY A 257 27.29 -6.05 -8.86
C GLY A 257 26.02 -5.29 -8.46
N PRO A 258 24.87 -5.65 -9.06
CA PRO A 258 23.59 -5.08 -8.70
C PRO A 258 23.08 -5.59 -7.35
N PHE A 259 22.23 -4.78 -6.71
CA PHE A 259 21.44 -5.18 -5.56
C PHE A 259 19.97 -5.40 -5.97
N HIS A 260 19.31 -6.38 -5.34
CA HIS A 260 17.86 -6.50 -5.35
C HIS A 260 17.35 -6.37 -3.92
N GLY A 261 16.54 -5.38 -3.66
CA GLY A 261 15.93 -5.17 -2.35
C GLY A 261 14.59 -5.87 -2.20
N GLY A 262 14.26 -6.26 -0.97
CA GLY A 262 12.93 -6.72 -0.59
C GLY A 262 11.87 -5.61 -0.75
N VAL A 263 10.60 -5.98 -0.53
CA VAL A 263 9.45 -5.06 -0.74
C VAL A 263 9.49 -3.83 0.18
N ALA A 264 10.20 -3.89 1.30
CA ALA A 264 10.31 -2.78 2.25
C ALA A 264 11.41 -1.75 1.90
N THR A 265 12.14 -1.94 0.79
CA THR A 265 13.27 -1.06 0.43
C THR A 265 12.91 0.06 -0.55
N ALA A 266 11.68 0.08 -1.09
CA ALA A 266 11.24 1.13 -2.04
C ALA A 266 10.83 2.42 -1.33
N THR A 267 11.75 3.02 -0.57
CA THR A 267 11.49 4.27 0.16
C THR A 267 12.55 5.33 -0.12
N PRO A 268 12.21 6.62 0.01
CA PRO A 268 13.19 7.70 -0.10
C PRO A 268 14.37 7.55 0.85
N ASP A 269 14.18 6.94 2.02
CA ASP A 269 15.23 6.76 3.02
C ASP A 269 16.32 5.81 2.56
N LEU A 270 16.03 4.82 1.70
CA LEU A 270 17.07 4.00 1.08
C LEU A 270 18.08 4.87 0.35
N ILE A 271 17.59 5.84 -0.43
CA ILE A 271 18.41 6.74 -1.22
C ILE A 271 19.15 7.75 -0.31
N ALA A 272 18.40 8.37 0.61
CA ALA A 272 18.97 9.37 1.53
C ALA A 272 20.09 8.79 2.39
N LEU A 273 19.93 7.57 2.88
CA LEU A 273 20.92 6.88 3.71
C LEU A 273 22.02 6.19 2.89
N GLY A 274 21.67 5.64 1.73
CA GLY A 274 22.60 4.87 0.89
C GLY A 274 23.50 5.72 0.01
N GLY A 275 23.01 6.89 -0.44
CA GLY A 275 23.72 7.75 -1.39
C GLY A 275 24.07 6.99 -2.67
N GLU A 276 25.29 7.21 -3.17
CA GLU A 276 25.80 6.55 -4.38
C GLU A 276 25.92 5.01 -4.26
N ALA A 277 26.01 4.49 -3.02
CA ALA A 277 26.16 3.05 -2.82
C ALA A 277 24.96 2.24 -3.31
N VAL A 278 23.78 2.86 -3.39
CA VAL A 278 22.55 2.22 -3.87
C VAL A 278 22.24 2.51 -5.35
N ASP A 279 23.12 3.20 -6.08
CA ASP A 279 22.97 3.29 -7.53
C ASP A 279 23.02 1.89 -8.17
N GLY A 280 22.07 1.62 -9.09
CA GLY A 280 21.86 0.29 -9.64
C GLY A 280 21.11 -0.67 -8.71
N TRP A 281 20.45 -0.16 -7.66
CA TRP A 281 19.51 -0.92 -6.83
C TRP A 281 18.24 -1.25 -7.58
N TYR A 282 17.74 -2.48 -7.46
CA TYR A 282 16.44 -2.90 -7.98
C TYR A 282 15.50 -3.21 -6.83
N THR A 283 14.25 -2.78 -6.96
CA THR A 283 13.14 -3.10 -6.06
C THR A 283 11.83 -2.95 -6.81
N THR A 284 10.70 -2.99 -6.10
CA THR A 284 9.37 -2.83 -6.72
C THR A 284 8.48 -1.92 -5.89
N THR A 285 7.49 -1.32 -6.58
CA THR A 285 6.38 -0.64 -5.92
C THR A 285 5.05 -1.05 -6.56
N TYR A 286 3.98 -1.04 -5.79
CA TYR A 286 2.60 -1.16 -6.30
C TYR A 286 1.87 0.19 -6.31
N ALA A 287 2.56 1.28 -5.96
CA ALA A 287 2.06 2.64 -5.93
C ALA A 287 3.09 3.60 -6.54
N TRP A 288 3.17 3.61 -7.88
CA TRP A 288 4.13 4.49 -8.57
C TRP A 288 3.65 5.94 -8.56
N ASN A 289 4.36 6.79 -7.83
CA ASN A 289 4.00 8.19 -7.55
C ASN A 289 4.33 9.18 -8.69
N GLU A 290 5.06 8.74 -9.73
CA GLU A 290 5.34 9.55 -10.94
C GLU A 290 4.30 9.36 -12.06
N ARG A 291 3.21 8.62 -11.81
CA ARG A 291 2.15 8.42 -12.82
C ARG A 291 1.56 9.76 -13.24
N PRO A 292 1.42 10.03 -14.57
CA PRO A 292 0.90 11.30 -15.09
C PRO A 292 -0.64 11.38 -14.95
N ILE A 293 -1.15 11.12 -13.75
CA ILE A 293 -2.56 11.16 -13.41
C ILE A 293 -2.78 12.36 -12.50
N PRO A 294 -3.68 13.32 -12.85
CA PRO A 294 -3.86 14.57 -12.10
C PRO A 294 -4.04 14.36 -10.59
N ARG A 295 -4.85 13.37 -10.18
CA ARG A 295 -5.06 13.04 -8.78
C ARG A 295 -3.76 12.64 -8.07
N VAL A 296 -2.93 11.80 -8.70
CA VAL A 296 -1.64 11.35 -8.15
C VAL A 296 -0.68 12.53 -8.03
N GLN A 297 -0.56 13.35 -9.07
CA GLN A 297 0.34 14.49 -9.06
C GLN A 297 -0.08 15.56 -8.05
N THR A 298 -1.38 15.80 -7.88
CA THR A 298 -1.91 16.68 -6.83
C THR A 298 -1.58 16.16 -5.43
N PHE A 299 -1.79 14.86 -5.21
CA PHE A 299 -1.41 14.20 -3.96
C PHE A 299 0.08 14.35 -3.68
N VAL A 300 0.94 14.03 -4.64
CA VAL A 300 2.41 14.13 -4.50
C VAL A 300 2.83 15.56 -4.16
N LYS A 301 2.27 16.57 -4.83
CA LYS A 301 2.57 17.97 -4.54
C LYS A 301 2.26 18.33 -3.09
N LYS A 302 1.04 18.06 -2.63
CA LYS A 302 0.62 18.29 -1.23
C LYS A 302 1.50 17.52 -0.24
N PHE A 303 1.86 16.28 -0.60
CA PHE A 303 2.70 15.44 0.23
C PHE A 303 4.11 16.01 0.42
N LEU A 304 4.75 16.48 -0.65
CA LEU A 304 6.06 17.14 -0.59
C LEU A 304 6.04 18.38 0.33
N GLU A 305 4.98 19.18 0.24
CA GLU A 305 4.80 20.34 1.11
C GLU A 305 4.69 19.95 2.60
N ARG A 306 3.92 18.90 2.90
CA ARG A 306 3.68 18.43 4.28
C ARG A 306 4.86 17.67 4.87
N SER A 307 5.61 16.93 4.06
CA SER A 307 6.70 16.05 4.49
C SER A 307 8.09 16.71 4.52
N GLY A 308 8.17 18.02 4.25
CA GLY A 308 9.47 18.72 4.15
C GLY A 308 10.29 18.29 2.92
N GLY A 309 9.62 18.00 1.81
CA GLY A 309 10.26 17.65 0.54
C GLY A 309 10.50 16.15 0.31
N LYS A 310 10.11 15.28 1.24
CA LYS A 310 10.20 13.82 1.04
C LYS A 310 9.10 13.35 0.08
N ARG A 311 9.45 12.47 -0.86
CA ARG A 311 8.45 11.83 -1.76
C ARG A 311 7.64 10.76 -1.03
N PRO A 312 6.34 10.59 -1.37
CA PRO A 312 5.53 9.55 -0.76
C PRO A 312 6.03 8.15 -1.14
N ASN A 313 6.05 7.23 -0.18
CA ASN A 313 6.17 5.80 -0.45
C ASN A 313 4.79 5.17 -0.74
N SER A 314 4.76 3.85 -1.00
CA SER A 314 3.50 3.15 -1.32
C SER A 314 2.46 3.21 -0.21
N SER A 315 2.87 3.30 1.06
CA SER A 315 1.96 3.38 2.20
C SER A 315 1.07 4.62 2.13
N ALA A 316 1.64 5.77 1.73
CA ALA A 316 0.91 7.03 1.63
C ALA A 316 -0.28 6.93 0.67
N LEU A 317 -0.02 6.47 -0.57
CA LEU A 317 -1.05 6.32 -1.59
C LEU A 317 -2.04 5.20 -1.27
N ALA A 318 -1.56 4.08 -0.68
CA ALA A 318 -2.43 2.98 -0.29
C ALA A 318 -3.38 3.36 0.84
N MET A 319 -2.92 4.11 1.84
CA MET A 319 -3.78 4.62 2.91
C MET A 319 -4.80 5.65 2.39
N TYR A 320 -4.36 6.52 1.48
CA TYR A 320 -5.28 7.45 0.81
C TYR A 320 -6.42 6.69 0.11
N ASP A 321 -6.10 5.69 -0.71
CA ASP A 321 -7.12 4.89 -1.40
C ASP A 321 -8.00 4.09 -0.44
N GLN A 322 -7.43 3.53 0.64
CA GLN A 322 -8.21 2.77 1.63
C GLN A 322 -9.36 3.57 2.23
N LEU A 323 -9.15 4.85 2.52
CA LEU A 323 -10.19 5.69 3.08
C LEU A 323 -11.28 6.05 2.05
N PHE A 324 -10.91 6.26 0.80
CA PHE A 324 -11.90 6.46 -0.27
C PHE A 324 -12.68 5.17 -0.59
N ILE A 325 -12.04 4.00 -0.51
CA ILE A 325 -12.73 2.70 -0.60
C ILE A 325 -13.66 2.51 0.60
N ALA A 326 -13.21 2.87 1.81
CA ALA A 326 -14.06 2.83 3.00
C ALA A 326 -15.30 3.72 2.84
N LYS A 327 -15.12 4.96 2.33
CA LYS A 327 -16.24 5.85 1.99
C LYS A 327 -17.20 5.18 1.04
N MET A 328 -16.72 4.68 -0.09
CA MET A 328 -17.56 3.97 -1.07
C MET A 328 -18.30 2.80 -0.42
N CYS A 329 -17.62 1.95 0.35
CA CYS A 329 -18.23 0.80 1.02
C CYS A 329 -19.33 1.21 2.01
N VAL A 330 -19.10 2.24 2.84
CA VAL A 330 -20.12 2.74 3.77
C VAL A 330 -21.35 3.24 3.02
N GLU A 331 -21.16 3.98 1.94
CA GLU A 331 -22.26 4.59 1.17
C GLU A 331 -23.06 3.59 0.32
N THR A 332 -22.43 2.47 -0.09
CA THR A 332 -23.06 1.53 -1.04
C THR A 332 -23.54 0.22 -0.42
N SER A 333 -23.11 -0.12 0.81
CA SER A 333 -23.40 -1.43 1.42
C SER A 333 -24.55 -1.44 2.42
N GLY A 334 -25.31 -0.34 2.54
CA GLY A 334 -26.40 -0.25 3.49
C GLY A 334 -25.94 -0.20 4.95
N VAL A 335 -24.77 0.36 5.19
CA VAL A 335 -24.25 0.68 6.54
C VAL A 335 -25.19 1.67 7.20
N THR A 336 -25.50 1.49 8.47
CA THR A 336 -26.43 2.34 9.23
C THR A 336 -25.71 3.34 10.14
N ASN A 337 -24.49 3.03 10.55
CA ASN A 337 -23.69 3.72 11.55
C ASN A 337 -24.41 3.85 12.92
N LYS A 338 -25.35 2.94 13.22
CA LYS A 338 -26.02 2.88 14.50
C LYS A 338 -25.14 2.15 15.52
N ALA A 339 -25.15 2.64 16.75
CA ALA A 339 -24.35 2.05 17.82
C ALA A 339 -24.76 0.60 18.16
N ASP A 340 -26.03 0.25 17.99
CA ASP A 340 -26.59 -1.10 18.23
C ASP A 340 -26.45 -2.05 17.04
N ASP A 341 -26.11 -1.56 15.84
CA ASP A 341 -25.90 -2.37 14.61
C ASP A 341 -24.43 -2.40 14.16
N LEU A 342 -23.48 -2.09 15.03
CA LEU A 342 -22.05 -1.99 14.67
C LEU A 342 -21.50 -3.30 14.06
N ASP A 343 -21.88 -4.45 14.61
CA ASP A 343 -21.40 -5.74 14.11
C ASP A 343 -22.00 -6.05 12.72
N GLY A 344 -23.26 -5.70 12.50
CA GLY A 344 -23.91 -5.81 11.19
C GLY A 344 -23.25 -4.88 10.16
N ASP A 345 -22.94 -3.65 10.53
CA ASP A 345 -22.26 -2.70 9.67
C ASP A 345 -20.84 -3.16 9.31
N ARG A 346 -20.09 -3.70 10.27
CA ARG A 346 -18.76 -4.28 10.03
C ARG A 346 -18.81 -5.47 9.07
N GLU A 347 -19.84 -6.31 9.18
CA GLU A 347 -20.03 -7.44 8.25
C GLU A 347 -20.32 -6.97 6.82
N LYS A 348 -21.15 -5.94 6.65
CA LYS A 348 -21.42 -5.32 5.35
C LYS A 348 -20.13 -4.75 4.73
N LEU A 349 -19.32 -4.06 5.54
CA LEU A 349 -18.04 -3.52 5.11
C LEU A 349 -17.02 -4.61 4.75
N ALA A 350 -16.95 -5.68 5.54
CA ALA A 350 -16.12 -6.84 5.21
C ALA A 350 -16.51 -7.46 3.86
N LYS A 351 -17.80 -7.63 3.60
CA LYS A 351 -18.31 -8.13 2.30
C LYS A 351 -18.00 -7.18 1.15
N CYS A 352 -18.11 -5.87 1.35
CA CYS A 352 -17.76 -4.88 0.35
C CYS A 352 -16.27 -5.02 -0.07
N TRP A 353 -15.36 -5.08 0.90
CA TRP A 353 -13.94 -5.31 0.63
C TRP A 353 -13.69 -6.64 -0.09
N ALA A 354 -14.39 -7.71 0.28
CA ALA A 354 -14.29 -9.01 -0.41
C ALA A 354 -14.72 -8.94 -1.88
N GLY A 355 -15.71 -8.12 -2.17
CA GLY A 355 -16.26 -7.93 -3.51
C GLY A 355 -15.54 -6.89 -4.38
N LEU A 356 -14.51 -6.25 -3.87
CA LEU A 356 -13.85 -5.12 -4.55
C LEU A 356 -13.23 -5.56 -5.87
N LYS A 357 -13.67 -4.94 -6.98
CA LYS A 357 -13.19 -5.19 -8.35
C LYS A 357 -12.88 -3.87 -9.05
N ALA A 358 -11.66 -3.77 -9.57
CA ALA A 358 -11.20 -2.68 -10.43
C ALA A 358 -11.53 -1.26 -9.92
N TYR A 359 -11.49 -1.05 -8.59
CA TYR A 359 -11.63 0.30 -8.03
C TYR A 359 -10.48 1.18 -8.57
N ASP A 360 -10.81 2.30 -9.19
CA ASP A 360 -9.81 3.23 -9.76
C ASP A 360 -9.16 4.06 -8.64
N GLY A 361 -8.09 3.53 -8.06
CA GLY A 361 -7.32 4.15 -6.98
C GLY A 361 -6.13 4.99 -7.46
N ALA A 362 -5.56 5.78 -6.55
CA ALA A 362 -4.29 6.48 -6.76
C ALA A 362 -3.13 5.49 -6.95
N ILE A 363 -3.19 4.31 -6.32
CA ILE A 363 -2.24 3.22 -6.58
C ILE A 363 -2.51 2.48 -7.90
N GLY A 364 -3.59 2.78 -8.61
CA GLY A 364 -4.07 2.04 -9.77
C GLY A 364 -5.33 1.23 -9.45
N ALA A 365 -5.71 0.33 -10.36
CA ALA A 365 -6.88 -0.51 -10.16
C ALA A 365 -6.70 -1.44 -8.94
N VAL A 366 -7.59 -1.34 -7.96
CA VAL A 366 -7.59 -2.19 -6.77
C VAL A 366 -8.63 -3.29 -6.95
N THR A 367 -8.18 -4.52 -6.88
CA THR A 367 -9.03 -5.72 -6.96
C THR A 367 -8.60 -6.70 -5.87
N MET A 368 -9.52 -7.08 -5.00
CA MET A 368 -9.25 -8.12 -4.01
C MET A 368 -9.51 -9.50 -4.61
N ASN A 369 -8.53 -10.40 -4.45
CA ASN A 369 -8.73 -11.82 -4.76
C ASN A 369 -9.45 -12.54 -3.61
N GLU A 370 -9.70 -13.83 -3.79
CA GLU A 370 -10.33 -14.70 -2.79
C GLU A 370 -9.53 -14.81 -1.48
N LEU A 371 -8.22 -14.60 -1.54
CA LEU A 371 -7.34 -14.62 -0.36
C LEU A 371 -7.26 -13.26 0.37
N GLY A 372 -7.95 -12.21 -0.11
CA GLY A 372 -7.92 -10.87 0.50
C GLY A 372 -6.68 -10.05 0.16
N VAL A 373 -6.01 -10.42 -0.93
CA VAL A 373 -4.82 -9.75 -1.44
C VAL A 373 -5.18 -8.92 -2.68
N ASN A 374 -4.73 -7.68 -2.75
CA ASN A 374 -4.86 -6.87 -3.95
C ASN A 374 -4.02 -7.49 -5.09
N VAL A 375 -4.64 -7.66 -6.27
CA VAL A 375 -3.95 -8.17 -7.47
C VAL A 375 -3.60 -7.09 -8.50
N GLY A 376 -3.47 -5.85 -8.04
CA GLY A 376 -3.13 -4.69 -8.87
C GLY A 376 -1.75 -4.73 -9.52
N GLN A 377 -1.41 -3.65 -10.18
CA GLN A 377 -0.14 -3.45 -10.90
C GLN A 377 1.05 -3.44 -9.96
N ILE A 378 2.19 -3.97 -10.43
CA ILE A 378 3.50 -3.82 -9.80
C ILE A 378 4.45 -3.19 -10.82
N TRP A 379 5.22 -2.21 -10.37
CA TRP A 379 6.27 -1.57 -11.16
C TRP A 379 7.63 -1.97 -10.62
N ALA A 380 8.52 -2.42 -11.50
CA ALA A 380 9.93 -2.59 -11.15
C ALA A 380 10.62 -1.22 -11.16
N LEU A 381 11.40 -0.97 -10.12
CA LEU A 381 12.16 0.26 -9.94
C LEU A 381 13.67 -0.02 -9.92
N THR A 382 14.43 0.96 -10.36
CA THR A 382 15.88 1.02 -10.14
C THR A 382 16.28 2.40 -9.63
N VAL A 383 17.35 2.48 -8.87
CA VAL A 383 17.94 3.77 -8.47
C VAL A 383 18.93 4.20 -9.53
N LYS A 384 18.73 5.39 -10.09
CA LYS A 384 19.63 6.05 -11.03
C LYS A 384 19.87 7.49 -10.57
N LYS A 385 21.14 7.86 -10.32
CA LYS A 385 21.53 9.23 -9.91
C LYS A 385 20.72 9.74 -8.71
N GLY A 386 20.57 8.89 -7.70
CA GLY A 386 19.88 9.25 -6.46
C GLY A 386 18.36 9.41 -6.55
N VAL A 387 17.71 8.83 -7.57
CA VAL A 387 16.24 8.80 -7.67
C VAL A 387 15.75 7.42 -8.13
N PHE A 388 14.56 7.03 -7.66
CA PHE A 388 13.87 5.86 -8.22
C PHE A 388 13.32 6.18 -9.61
N THR A 389 13.57 5.29 -10.56
CA THR A 389 13.02 5.31 -11.91
C THR A 389 12.43 3.96 -12.25
N LEU A 390 11.56 3.87 -13.25
CA LEU A 390 11.11 2.58 -13.77
C LEU A 390 12.32 1.81 -14.32
N ALA A 391 12.42 0.53 -13.96
CA ALA A 391 13.38 -0.39 -14.53
C ALA A 391 12.78 -0.94 -15.83
N GLU A 392 13.24 -0.43 -16.98
CA GLU A 392 12.80 -0.82 -18.34
C GLU A 392 13.39 -2.17 -18.79
#